data_714e6f77c7f2181c5555457f209a7111
#
_entry.id   714e6f77c7f2181c5555457f209a7111
#
_cell.length_a   1.000
_cell.length_b   1.000
_cell.length_c   1.000
_cell.angle_alpha   90.00
_cell.angle_beta   90.00
_cell.angle_gamma   90.00
#
_symmetry.space_group_name_H-M   'P 1'
#
loop_
_entity.id
_entity.type
_entity.pdbx_description
1 polymer ?
#
loop_
_entity_poly.entity_id
_entity_poly.type
_entity_poly.pdbx_seq_one_letter_code
_entity_poly.pdbx_strand_id
1 'polypeptide(L)'
;LLREVAPVYPASARNSGATGVVTVRILVGADGSVEDVTVVGSSGNSAMDSSVVTAVNKWRFSPAKDKYGQNARCRVTRAVSFNLR
;
A
#
# COMPACT_ATOMS: atom_id res chain seq x y z
N LEU A 1 5.13 -7.52 7.97
CA LEU A 1 5.45 -6.13 7.60
C LEU A 1 6.53 -5.60 8.53
N LEU A 2 7.72 -5.35 7.98
CA LEU A 2 8.88 -4.88 8.77
C LEU A 2 8.93 -3.36 8.86
N ARG A 3 8.48 -2.67 7.83
CA ARG A 3 8.50 -1.21 7.76
C ARG A 3 7.27 -0.72 7.03
N GLU A 4 6.57 0.18 7.66
CA GLU A 4 5.38 0.81 7.08
C GLU A 4 5.60 2.32 7.03
N VAL A 5 5.33 2.92 5.88
CA VAL A 5 5.40 4.37 5.69
C VAL A 5 3.97 4.86 5.51
N ALA A 6 3.54 5.78 6.36
CA ALA A 6 2.20 6.34 6.26
C ALA A 6 2.07 7.19 4.98
N PRO A 7 0.96 7.08 4.25
CA PRO A 7 0.73 7.94 3.10
C PRO A 7 0.49 9.38 3.54
N VAL A 8 0.91 10.32 2.69
CA VAL A 8 0.65 11.74 2.91
C VAL A 8 -0.80 12.01 2.53
N TYR A 9 -1.54 12.69 3.39
CA TYR A 9 -2.89 13.13 3.06
C TYR A 9 -2.77 14.30 2.08
N PRO A 10 -3.20 14.15 0.82
CA PRO A 10 -3.05 15.23 -0.16
C PRO A 10 -3.79 16.49 0.27
N ALA A 11 -3.15 17.65 0.08
CA ALA A 11 -3.76 18.92 0.50
C ALA A 11 -5.11 19.17 -0.19
N SER A 12 -5.21 18.84 -1.47
CA SER A 12 -6.47 19.00 -2.20
C SER A 12 -7.59 18.17 -1.62
N ALA A 13 -7.29 16.93 -1.22
CA ALA A 13 -8.27 16.05 -0.60
C ALA A 13 -8.66 16.54 0.80
N ARG A 14 -7.67 16.98 1.57
CA ARG A 14 -7.93 17.52 2.91
C ARG A 14 -8.78 18.77 2.84
N ASN A 15 -8.48 19.67 1.91
CA ASN A 15 -9.20 20.94 1.76
C ASN A 15 -10.66 20.72 1.32
N SER A 16 -10.92 19.69 0.52
CA SER A 16 -12.27 19.36 0.09
C SER A 16 -13.02 18.45 1.06
N GLY A 17 -12.36 18.02 2.13
CA GLY A 17 -12.97 17.11 3.10
C GLY A 17 -13.10 15.68 2.59
N ALA A 18 -12.34 15.31 1.57
CA ALA A 18 -12.42 13.97 1.00
C ALA A 18 -11.87 12.92 1.95
N THR A 19 -12.64 11.85 2.14
CA THR A 19 -12.24 10.68 2.93
C THR A 19 -12.49 9.43 2.10
N GLY A 20 -11.94 8.32 2.52
CA GLY A 20 -12.17 7.06 1.82
C GLY A 20 -11.15 6.01 2.16
N VAL A 21 -11.28 4.89 1.47
CA VAL A 21 -10.39 3.73 1.65
C VAL A 21 -9.80 3.38 0.29
N VAL A 22 -8.48 3.20 0.27
CA VAL A 22 -7.77 2.72 -0.91
C VAL A 22 -7.33 1.28 -0.62
N THR A 23 -7.77 0.35 -1.45
CA THR A 23 -7.34 -1.04 -1.34
C THR A 23 -6.31 -1.33 -2.42
N VAL A 24 -5.16 -1.85 -2.01
CA VAL A 24 -4.06 -2.14 -2.93
C VAL A 24 -3.67 -3.61 -2.83
N ARG A 25 -3.28 -4.17 -3.97
CA ARG A 25 -2.63 -5.47 -4.04
C ARG A 25 -1.14 -5.22 -4.23
N ILE A 26 -0.34 -5.81 -3.38
CA ILE A 26 1.09 -5.59 -3.32
C ILE A 26 1.80 -6.88 -3.71
N LEU A 27 2.71 -6.80 -4.68
CA LEU A 27 3.59 -7.92 -4.99
C LEU A 27 4.86 -7.73 -4.17
N VAL A 28 5.10 -8.64 -3.24
CA VAL A 28 6.27 -8.63 -2.36
C VAL A 28 7.31 -9.57 -2.95
N GLY A 29 8.51 -9.04 -3.17
CA GLY A 29 9.61 -9.82 -3.72
C GLY A 29 10.19 -10.80 -2.71
N ALA A 30 11.03 -11.69 -3.21
CA ALA A 30 11.68 -12.71 -2.38
C ALA A 30 12.57 -12.08 -1.29
N ASP A 31 13.03 -10.87 -1.47
CA ASP A 31 13.83 -10.12 -0.48
C ASP A 31 12.97 -9.27 0.46
N GLY A 32 11.65 -9.29 0.31
CA GLY A 32 10.73 -8.50 1.13
C GLY A 32 10.47 -7.11 0.61
N SER A 33 11.10 -6.70 -0.48
CA SER A 33 10.83 -5.39 -1.09
C SER A 33 9.53 -5.42 -1.89
N VAL A 34 8.93 -4.24 -2.07
CA VAL A 34 7.71 -4.10 -2.87
C VAL A 34 8.12 -4.04 -4.34
N GLU A 35 7.65 -5.00 -5.14
CA GLU A 35 7.94 -5.06 -6.57
C GLU A 35 6.86 -4.40 -7.42
N ASP A 36 5.61 -4.45 -6.97
CA ASP A 36 4.51 -3.85 -7.69
C ASP A 36 3.37 -3.53 -6.74
N VAL A 37 2.61 -2.49 -7.07
CA VAL A 37 1.43 -2.06 -6.32
C VAL A 37 0.32 -1.78 -7.32
N THR A 38 -0.83 -2.45 -7.14
CA THR A 38 -2.00 -2.25 -7.98
C THR A 38 -3.17 -1.78 -7.10
N VAL A 39 -3.81 -0.68 -7.47
CA VAL A 39 -5.03 -0.23 -6.81
C VAL A 39 -6.18 -1.10 -7.30
N VAL A 40 -6.75 -1.90 -6.40
CA VAL A 40 -7.88 -2.78 -6.72
C VAL A 40 -9.20 -2.24 -6.19
N GLY A 41 -9.14 -1.25 -5.29
CA GLY A 41 -10.32 -0.54 -4.80
C GLY A 41 -9.97 0.92 -4.58
N SER A 42 -10.47 1.80 -5.45
CA SER A 42 -10.21 3.24 -5.36
C SER A 42 -11.05 3.89 -4.26
N SER A 43 -10.47 4.93 -3.64
CA SER A 43 -11.20 5.80 -2.72
C SER A 43 -12.18 6.72 -3.44
N GLY A 44 -12.08 6.80 -4.77
CA GLY A 44 -12.81 7.81 -5.56
C GLY A 44 -12.04 9.11 -5.70
N ASN A 45 -10.83 9.20 -5.13
CA ASN A 45 -9.99 10.39 -5.21
C ASN A 45 -8.60 9.97 -5.71
N SER A 46 -8.24 10.38 -6.91
CA SER A 46 -7.00 9.94 -7.54
C SER A 46 -5.75 10.40 -6.78
N ALA A 47 -5.80 11.57 -6.15
CA ALA A 47 -4.66 12.06 -5.38
C ALA A 47 -4.41 11.18 -4.15
N MET A 48 -5.47 10.73 -3.47
CA MET A 48 -5.35 9.80 -2.34
C MET A 48 -4.84 8.44 -2.81
N ASP A 49 -5.36 7.93 -3.92
CA ASP A 49 -4.90 6.66 -4.48
C ASP A 49 -3.41 6.70 -4.81
N SER A 50 -2.94 7.78 -5.45
CA SER A 50 -1.53 7.97 -5.78
C SER A 50 -0.64 8.08 -4.53
N SER A 51 -1.14 8.75 -3.50
CA SER A 51 -0.42 8.90 -2.23
C SER A 51 -0.17 7.53 -1.59
N VAL A 52 -1.17 6.64 -1.62
CA VAL A 52 -1.03 5.29 -1.08
C VAL A 52 0.00 4.50 -1.87
N VAL A 53 -0.05 4.55 -3.19
CA VAL A 53 0.92 3.83 -4.04
C VAL A 53 2.34 4.30 -3.73
N THR A 54 2.56 5.61 -3.61
CA THR A 54 3.86 6.17 -3.29
C THR A 54 4.36 5.68 -1.94
N ALA A 55 3.51 5.67 -0.92
CA ALA A 55 3.89 5.22 0.42
C ALA A 55 4.19 3.72 0.44
N VAL A 56 3.33 2.91 -0.17
CA VAL A 56 3.46 1.45 -0.16
C VAL A 56 4.73 0.99 -0.87
N ASN A 57 5.17 1.71 -1.90
CA ASN A 57 6.42 1.38 -2.57
C ASN A 57 7.64 1.46 -1.64
N LYS A 58 7.51 2.16 -0.51
CA LYS A 58 8.57 2.29 0.50
C LYS A 58 8.42 1.29 1.63
N TRP A 59 7.37 0.48 1.63
CA TRP A 59 7.15 -0.53 2.66
C TRP A 59 8.15 -1.68 2.50
N ARG A 60 8.38 -2.37 3.61
CA ARG A 60 9.22 -3.57 3.63
C ARG A 60 8.50 -4.67 4.38
N PHE A 61 8.58 -5.86 3.85
CA PHE A 61 7.92 -7.04 4.40
C PHE A 61 8.95 -8.10 4.78
N SER A 62 8.57 -8.98 5.71
CA SER A 62 9.27 -10.24 5.87
C SER A 62 8.99 -11.09 4.63
N PRO A 63 10.02 -11.63 3.97
CA PRO A 63 9.79 -12.49 2.82
C PRO A 63 8.97 -13.72 3.20
N ALA A 64 8.05 -14.13 2.32
CA ALA A 64 7.35 -15.38 2.48
C ALA A 64 8.30 -16.54 2.25
N LYS A 65 8.03 -17.67 2.89
CA LYS A 65 8.81 -18.90 2.70
C LYS A 65 7.99 -19.90 1.92
N ASP A 66 8.63 -20.59 0.98
CA ASP A 66 8.01 -21.72 0.30
C ASP A 66 8.11 -22.97 1.18
N LYS A 67 7.61 -24.09 0.66
CA LYS A 67 7.60 -25.35 1.42
C LYS A 67 8.99 -25.91 1.69
N TYR A 68 10.02 -25.39 1.03
CA TYR A 68 11.41 -25.79 1.23
C TYR A 68 12.17 -24.80 2.11
N GLY A 69 11.50 -23.81 2.69
CA GLY A 69 12.12 -22.80 3.55
C GLY A 69 12.87 -21.72 2.80
N GLN A 70 12.68 -21.63 1.49
CA GLN A 70 13.33 -20.59 0.68
C GLN A 70 12.42 -19.38 0.56
N ASN A 71 13.02 -18.19 0.43
CA ASN A 71 12.27 -16.96 0.22
C ASN A 71 11.53 -17.01 -1.11
N ALA A 72 10.30 -16.57 -1.11
CA ALA A 72 9.42 -16.59 -2.28
C ALA A 72 8.66 -15.29 -2.41
N ARG A 73 8.25 -14.95 -3.63
CA ARG A 73 7.34 -13.85 -3.87
C ARG A 73 5.95 -14.18 -3.32
N CYS A 74 5.26 -13.15 -2.89
CA CYS A 74 3.86 -13.32 -2.48
C CYS A 74 3.06 -12.05 -2.79
N ARG A 75 1.74 -12.19 -2.83
CA ARG A 75 0.82 -11.06 -2.97
C ARG A 75 0.11 -10.83 -1.65
N VAL A 76 -0.01 -9.54 -1.31
CA VAL A 76 -0.68 -9.10 -0.09
C VAL A 76 -1.68 -8.03 -0.47
N THR A 77 -2.88 -8.10 0.09
CA THR A 77 -3.90 -7.08 -0.10
C THR A 77 -4.02 -6.26 1.18
N ARG A 78 -4.00 -4.94 1.04
CA ARG A 78 -4.10 -4.01 2.17
C ARG A 78 -5.08 -2.90 1.86
N ALA A 79 -5.86 -2.52 2.89
CA ALA A 79 -6.75 -1.37 2.81
C ALA A 79 -6.15 -0.24 3.66
N VAL A 80 -6.08 0.96 3.07
CA VAL A 80 -5.55 2.14 3.74
C VAL A 80 -6.67 3.19 3.81
N SER A 81 -6.97 3.64 5.02
CA SER A 81 -8.06 4.58 5.25
C SER A 81 -7.53 6.01 5.36
N PHE A 82 -8.26 6.94 4.74
CA PHE A 82 -8.07 8.37 4.93
C PHE A 82 -9.26 8.93 5.67
N ASN A 83 -9.02 9.46 6.86
CA ASN A 83 -10.07 10.00 7.72
C ASN A 83 -9.70 11.40 8.16
N LEU A 84 -10.70 12.28 8.23
CA LEU A 84 -10.59 13.61 8.81
C LEU A 84 -11.22 13.61 10.18
N ARG A 85 -10.69 14.44 11.03
CA ARG A 85 -11.25 14.65 12.37
C ARG A 85 -11.83 16.03 12.48
#